data_89be20042d1e5d7a513d37205843d826
#
_entry.id   89be20042d1e5d7a513d37205843d826
#
_cell.length_a   1.000
_cell.length_b   1.000
_cell.length_c   1.000
_cell.angle_alpha   90.00
_cell.angle_beta   90.00
_cell.angle_gamma   90.00
#
_symmetry.space_group_name_H-M   'P 1'
#
loop_
_entity.id
_entity.type
_entity.pdbx_description
1 polymer ?
#
loop_
_entity_poly.entity_id
_entity_poly.type
_entity_poly.pdbx_seq_one_letter_code
_entity_poly.pdbx_strand_id
1 'polypeptide(L)'
;AIPKDLLESELFGHERGAFTGAQTSRRGRFEQADGGTLFLDEIGDMPFDLQTRLLRVLSDGNFYRVGGHSAVKANVRVIAATHQDLEARVRAGQFREDLFHRLNVIRLRLPPLRERAQDIPSLARHFLRRSADSLGVEPKHLSETAQAVLGRFAFPGNVRQLENLCHWLTVMAPAQLIEPKDLPSELVSRASCRLALITASRSTAAPTSGPIPRCGAWSCPSTPLPTTGNCIRRSR
;
A
#
# COMPACT_ATOMS: atom_id res chain seq x y z
N ALA A 1 15.21 -4.37 1.60
CA ALA A 1 15.58 -3.03 1.12
C ALA A 1 16.73 -3.19 0.12
N ILE A 2 16.63 -2.54 -1.03
CA ILE A 2 17.69 -2.50 -2.04
C ILE A 2 18.82 -1.64 -1.46
N PRO A 3 20.11 -2.05 -1.53
CA PRO A 3 21.25 -1.20 -1.13
C PRO A 3 21.20 0.14 -1.86
N LYS A 4 21.59 1.23 -1.18
CA LYS A 4 21.55 2.61 -1.71
C LYS A 4 22.27 2.73 -3.06
N ASP A 5 23.47 2.16 -3.15
CA ASP A 5 24.32 2.23 -4.34
C ASP A 5 23.68 1.53 -5.56
N LEU A 6 22.94 0.45 -5.30
CA LEU A 6 22.19 -0.27 -6.33
C LEU A 6 20.99 0.54 -6.82
N LEU A 7 20.27 1.20 -5.91
CA LEU A 7 19.12 2.05 -6.27
C LEU A 7 19.57 3.26 -7.11
N GLU A 8 20.70 3.87 -6.73
CA GLU A 8 21.29 4.98 -7.46
C GLU A 8 21.70 4.56 -8.89
N SER A 9 22.40 3.44 -9.00
CA SER A 9 22.82 2.86 -10.28
C SER A 9 21.62 2.45 -11.16
N GLU A 10 20.55 1.91 -10.56
CA GLU A 10 19.32 1.59 -11.31
C GLU A 10 18.62 2.84 -11.85
N LEU A 11 18.54 3.92 -11.09
CA LEU A 11 17.86 5.13 -11.50
C LEU A 11 18.67 5.93 -12.52
N PHE A 12 19.94 6.19 -12.24
CA PHE A 12 20.79 7.10 -13.01
C PHE A 12 21.81 6.42 -13.92
N GLY A 13 21.99 5.09 -13.77
CA GLY A 13 23.01 4.35 -14.49
C GLY A 13 24.40 4.53 -13.86
N HIS A 14 25.37 3.79 -14.38
CA HIS A 14 26.76 3.85 -13.93
C HIS A 14 27.74 3.72 -15.10
N GLU A 15 28.91 4.31 -14.93
CA GLU A 15 30.05 4.10 -15.82
C GLU A 15 30.88 2.90 -15.35
N ARG A 16 31.68 2.37 -16.26
CA ARG A 16 32.63 1.29 -15.95
C ARG A 16 33.57 1.73 -14.82
N GLY A 17 33.71 0.90 -13.78
CA GLY A 17 34.57 1.18 -12.63
C GLY A 17 33.97 2.09 -11.56
N ALA A 18 32.70 2.46 -11.67
CA ALA A 18 32.01 3.34 -10.70
C ALA A 18 31.97 2.75 -9.28
N PHE A 19 31.91 1.43 -9.15
CA PHE A 19 31.94 0.70 -7.88
C PHE A 19 32.50 -0.72 -8.10
N THR A 20 32.84 -1.41 -7.02
CA THR A 20 33.32 -2.80 -7.07
C THR A 20 32.26 -3.70 -7.70
N GLY A 21 32.55 -4.21 -8.92
CA GLY A 21 31.60 -5.01 -9.72
C GLY A 21 31.03 -4.30 -10.94
N ALA A 22 31.24 -3.01 -11.13
CA ALA A 22 30.84 -2.26 -12.33
C ALA A 22 31.79 -2.55 -13.51
N GLN A 23 31.71 -3.72 -14.10
CA GLN A 23 32.55 -4.13 -15.21
C GLN A 23 32.19 -3.45 -16.54
N THR A 24 30.94 -3.05 -16.70
CA THR A 24 30.41 -2.40 -17.91
C THR A 24 29.62 -1.15 -17.53
N SER A 25 29.52 -0.20 -18.45
CA SER A 25 28.61 0.94 -18.32
C SER A 25 27.16 0.48 -18.51
N ARG A 26 26.22 1.01 -17.70
CA ARG A 26 24.79 0.68 -17.80
C ARG A 26 23.94 1.93 -17.78
N ARG A 27 22.95 1.99 -18.68
CA ARG A 27 21.94 3.05 -18.71
C ARG A 27 20.97 2.92 -17.54
N GLY A 28 20.68 4.06 -16.88
CA GLY A 28 19.69 4.14 -15.82
C GLY A 28 18.26 4.23 -16.32
N ARG A 29 17.29 4.13 -15.40
CA ARG A 29 15.86 4.21 -15.72
C ARG A 29 15.46 5.56 -16.33
N PHE A 30 16.06 6.66 -15.89
CA PHE A 30 15.82 7.98 -16.47
C PHE A 30 16.21 8.05 -17.95
N GLU A 31 17.34 7.46 -18.30
CA GLU A 31 17.81 7.42 -19.70
C GLU A 31 16.95 6.47 -20.55
N GLN A 32 16.51 5.33 -19.99
CA GLN A 32 15.63 4.38 -20.67
C GLN A 32 14.22 4.95 -20.90
N ALA A 33 13.76 5.86 -20.03
CA ALA A 33 12.44 6.49 -20.11
C ALA A 33 12.46 7.80 -20.90
N ASP A 34 13.55 8.16 -21.58
CA ASP A 34 13.64 9.39 -22.37
C ASP A 34 12.54 9.49 -23.40
N GLY A 35 11.88 10.64 -23.48
CA GLY A 35 10.68 10.85 -24.30
C GLY A 35 9.40 10.17 -23.78
N GLY A 36 9.46 9.47 -22.64
CA GLY A 36 8.36 8.70 -22.07
C GLY A 36 7.96 9.10 -20.66
N THR A 37 7.42 8.13 -19.92
CA THR A 37 6.95 8.33 -18.54
C THR A 37 7.64 7.34 -17.59
N LEU A 38 8.21 7.86 -16.51
CA LEU A 38 8.79 7.08 -15.43
C LEU A 38 7.87 7.11 -14.20
N PHE A 39 7.47 5.93 -13.74
CA PHE A 39 6.71 5.76 -12.50
C PHE A 39 7.66 5.44 -11.35
N LEU A 40 7.61 6.27 -10.31
CA LEU A 40 8.39 6.10 -9.07
C LEU A 40 7.43 5.75 -7.94
N ASP A 41 7.46 4.49 -7.52
CA ASP A 41 6.65 4.02 -6.39
C ASP A 41 7.39 4.23 -5.07
N GLU A 42 6.62 4.50 -4.01
CA GLU A 42 7.10 4.74 -2.65
C GLU A 42 8.21 5.80 -2.55
N ILE A 43 8.00 6.93 -3.25
CA ILE A 43 8.97 8.04 -3.28
C ILE A 43 9.31 8.57 -1.88
N GLY A 44 8.39 8.43 -0.92
CA GLY A 44 8.62 8.81 0.48
C GLY A 44 9.79 8.10 1.13
N ASP A 45 10.10 6.87 0.74
CA ASP A 45 11.21 6.08 1.29
C ASP A 45 12.55 6.28 0.57
N MET A 46 12.58 7.22 -0.41
CA MET A 46 13.81 7.52 -1.14
C MET A 46 14.88 8.09 -0.21
N PRO A 47 16.14 7.56 -0.23
CA PRO A 47 17.26 8.10 0.52
C PRO A 47 17.52 9.58 0.21
N PHE A 48 17.87 10.36 1.23
CA PHE A 48 18.01 11.82 1.14
C PHE A 48 18.97 12.28 0.05
N ASP A 49 20.08 11.56 -0.16
CA ASP A 49 21.07 11.86 -1.21
C ASP A 49 20.48 11.73 -2.60
N LEU A 50 19.62 10.71 -2.81
CA LEU A 50 18.94 10.48 -4.09
C LEU A 50 17.84 11.50 -4.35
N GLN A 51 17.22 12.04 -3.30
CA GLN A 51 16.25 13.13 -3.44
C GLN A 51 16.91 14.37 -4.08
N THR A 52 18.18 14.67 -3.72
CA THR A 52 18.93 15.78 -4.31
C THR A 52 19.20 15.57 -5.80
N ARG A 53 19.52 14.34 -6.20
CA ARG A 53 19.73 13.99 -7.62
C ARG A 53 18.43 14.03 -8.40
N LEU A 54 17.36 13.50 -7.83
CA LEU A 54 16.03 13.54 -8.44
C LEU A 54 15.58 14.98 -8.69
N LEU A 55 15.79 15.87 -7.70
CA LEU A 55 15.45 17.27 -7.85
C LEU A 55 16.16 17.91 -9.06
N ARG A 56 17.46 17.62 -9.26
CA ARG A 56 18.21 18.14 -10.44
C ARG A 56 17.60 17.66 -11.75
N VAL A 57 17.26 16.37 -11.85
CA VAL A 57 16.60 15.84 -13.05
C VAL A 57 15.27 16.53 -13.32
N LEU A 58 14.46 16.74 -12.27
CA LEU A 58 13.17 17.42 -12.40
C LEU A 58 13.28 18.91 -12.73
N SER A 59 14.36 19.58 -12.28
CA SER A 59 14.58 21.01 -12.50
C SER A 59 15.24 21.28 -13.84
N ASP A 60 16.34 20.61 -14.12
CA ASP A 60 17.24 20.91 -15.23
C ASP A 60 17.13 19.92 -16.41
N GLY A 61 16.45 18.79 -16.20
CA GLY A 61 16.38 17.70 -17.17
C GLY A 61 17.72 17.00 -17.38
N ASN A 62 18.71 17.26 -16.52
CA ASN A 62 20.06 16.70 -16.65
C ASN A 62 20.46 15.91 -15.39
N PHE A 63 21.24 14.86 -15.57
CA PHE A 63 21.83 14.08 -14.49
C PHE A 63 23.19 13.52 -14.91
N TYR A 64 23.90 12.96 -13.92
CA TYR A 64 25.18 12.30 -14.13
C TYR A 64 25.06 10.82 -13.76
N ARG A 65 25.65 9.94 -14.55
CA ARG A 65 25.79 8.53 -14.17
C ARG A 65 26.71 8.41 -12.97
N VAL A 66 26.54 7.34 -12.20
CA VAL A 66 27.46 7.05 -11.08
C VAL A 66 28.87 6.85 -11.62
N GLY A 67 29.85 7.56 -11.07
CA GLY A 67 31.24 7.56 -11.56
C GLY A 67 31.44 8.31 -12.89
N GLY A 68 30.43 8.93 -13.46
CA GLY A 68 30.53 9.70 -14.71
C GLY A 68 30.58 11.20 -14.49
N HIS A 69 31.27 11.92 -15.37
CA HIS A 69 31.37 13.39 -15.39
C HIS A 69 30.59 14.04 -16.52
N SER A 70 30.06 13.25 -17.46
CA SER A 70 29.28 13.75 -18.57
C SER A 70 27.81 13.89 -18.17
N ALA A 71 27.22 15.07 -18.39
CA ALA A 71 25.81 15.30 -18.18
C ALA A 71 24.99 14.56 -19.23
N VAL A 72 23.99 13.80 -18.78
CA VAL A 72 23.02 13.11 -19.63
C VAL A 72 21.72 13.89 -19.53
N LYS A 73 21.16 14.25 -20.69
CA LYS A 73 19.87 14.91 -20.78
C LYS A 73 18.77 13.87 -20.95
N ALA A 74 17.70 13.99 -20.18
CA ALA A 74 16.50 13.16 -20.34
C ALA A 74 15.23 14.02 -20.21
N ASN A 75 14.35 13.89 -21.18
CA ASN A 75 13.03 14.50 -21.16
C ASN A 75 12.01 13.46 -20.72
N VAL A 76 11.75 13.36 -19.42
CA VAL A 76 10.93 12.31 -18.82
C VAL A 76 9.78 12.91 -18.04
N ARG A 77 8.55 12.44 -18.31
CA ARG A 77 7.42 12.71 -17.45
C ARG A 77 7.48 11.81 -16.22
N VAL A 78 7.53 12.39 -15.02
CA VAL A 78 7.60 11.63 -13.77
C VAL A 78 6.23 11.56 -13.12
N ILE A 79 5.82 10.35 -12.74
CA ILE A 79 4.67 10.09 -11.88
C ILE A 79 5.20 9.46 -10.60
N ALA A 80 5.01 10.14 -9.47
CA ALA A 80 5.42 9.65 -8.15
C ALA A 80 4.22 9.16 -7.35
N ALA A 81 4.36 8.04 -6.66
CA ALA A 81 3.36 7.50 -5.75
C ALA A 81 3.96 7.32 -4.35
N THR A 82 3.14 7.51 -3.33
CA THR A 82 3.49 7.24 -1.93
C THR A 82 2.24 6.95 -1.11
N HIS A 83 2.37 6.11 -0.10
CA HIS A 83 1.35 5.90 0.93
C HIS A 83 1.57 6.79 2.16
N GLN A 84 2.70 7.53 2.20
CA GLN A 84 3.13 8.31 3.36
C GLN A 84 2.69 9.77 3.23
N ASP A 85 2.56 10.44 4.37
CA ASP A 85 2.38 11.87 4.44
C ASP A 85 3.72 12.58 4.22
N LEU A 86 3.95 13.07 3.00
CA LEU A 86 5.19 13.76 2.64
C LEU A 86 5.36 15.07 3.40
N GLU A 87 4.28 15.78 3.75
CA GLU A 87 4.34 17.01 4.53
C GLU A 87 4.86 16.74 5.96
N ALA A 88 4.40 15.63 6.56
CA ALA A 88 4.92 15.20 7.85
C ALA A 88 6.40 14.80 7.75
N ARG A 89 6.82 14.16 6.65
CA ARG A 89 8.23 13.80 6.42
C ARG A 89 9.13 15.00 6.17
N VAL A 90 8.62 16.05 5.50
CA VAL A 90 9.34 17.32 5.34
C VAL A 90 9.56 17.96 6.72
N ARG A 91 8.51 18.05 7.55
CA ARG A 91 8.64 18.57 8.92
C ARG A 91 9.62 17.77 9.79
N ALA A 92 9.72 16.48 9.57
CA ALA A 92 10.67 15.60 10.25
C ALA A 92 12.10 15.63 9.67
N GLY A 93 12.36 16.41 8.62
CA GLY A 93 13.66 16.49 7.95
C GLY A 93 14.05 15.24 7.16
N GLN A 94 13.10 14.34 6.90
CA GLN A 94 13.33 13.08 6.18
C GLN A 94 13.06 13.20 4.68
N PHE A 95 12.40 14.25 4.25
CA PHE A 95 12.12 14.56 2.86
C PHE A 95 12.42 16.04 2.57
N ARG A 96 13.01 16.34 1.43
CA ARG A 96 13.38 17.70 1.05
C ARG A 96 12.14 18.50 0.67
N GLU A 97 12.04 19.70 1.17
CA GLU A 97 10.94 20.62 0.89
C GLU A 97 10.91 21.06 -0.58
N ASP A 98 12.08 21.33 -1.17
CA ASP A 98 12.22 21.75 -2.56
C ASP A 98 11.73 20.64 -3.54
N LEU A 99 12.07 19.39 -3.26
CA LEU A 99 11.59 18.25 -4.01
C LEU A 99 10.09 18.04 -3.84
N PHE A 100 9.58 18.19 -2.62
CA PHE A 100 8.15 18.10 -2.35
C PHE A 100 7.36 19.08 -3.20
N HIS A 101 7.77 20.36 -3.25
CA HIS A 101 7.10 21.37 -4.07
C HIS A 101 7.19 21.07 -5.57
N ARG A 102 8.29 20.49 -6.03
CA ARG A 102 8.46 20.14 -7.44
C ARG A 102 7.59 18.95 -7.88
N LEU A 103 7.35 18.00 -6.97
CA LEU A 103 6.49 16.84 -7.21
C LEU A 103 5.00 17.17 -7.02
N ASN A 104 4.67 18.06 -6.09
CA ASN A 104 3.29 18.34 -5.67
C ASN A 104 2.55 19.34 -6.59
N VAL A 105 2.77 19.24 -7.90
CA VAL A 105 2.08 20.11 -8.89
C VAL A 105 0.65 19.63 -9.15
N ILE A 106 0.47 18.32 -9.32
CA ILE A 106 -0.83 17.68 -9.51
C ILE A 106 -0.94 16.52 -8.53
N ARG A 107 -1.88 16.61 -7.58
CA ARG A 107 -2.10 15.58 -6.58
C ARG A 107 -3.34 14.75 -6.91
N LEU A 108 -3.14 13.47 -7.16
CA LEU A 108 -4.21 12.50 -7.39
C LEU A 108 -4.39 11.64 -6.14
N ARG A 109 -5.53 11.76 -5.49
CA ARG A 109 -5.89 10.88 -4.37
C ARG A 109 -6.63 9.66 -4.90
N LEU A 110 -6.09 8.48 -4.65
CA LEU A 110 -6.77 7.22 -4.92
C LEU A 110 -7.68 6.87 -3.74
N PRO A 111 -9.01 6.78 -3.94
CA PRO A 111 -9.92 6.40 -2.86
C PRO A 111 -9.68 4.94 -2.46
N PRO A 112 -9.70 4.62 -1.16
CA PRO A 112 -9.61 3.24 -0.70
C PRO A 112 -10.87 2.46 -1.10
N LEU A 113 -10.76 1.13 -1.14
CA LEU A 113 -11.84 0.26 -1.62
C LEU A 113 -13.16 0.42 -0.83
N ARG A 114 -13.08 0.74 0.47
CA ARG A 114 -14.24 1.02 1.32
C ARG A 114 -15.05 2.26 0.90
N GLU A 115 -14.44 3.20 0.17
CA GLU A 115 -15.10 4.41 -0.37
C GLU A 115 -15.71 4.16 -1.75
N ARG A 116 -15.36 3.04 -2.39
CA ARG A 116 -15.87 2.59 -3.70
C ARG A 116 -16.34 1.13 -3.66
N ALA A 117 -17.15 0.79 -2.67
CA ALA A 117 -17.64 -0.58 -2.47
C ALA A 117 -18.42 -1.13 -3.67
N GLN A 118 -19.00 -0.26 -4.47
CA GLN A 118 -19.70 -0.61 -5.73
C GLN A 118 -18.80 -1.29 -6.77
N ASP A 119 -17.47 -1.08 -6.69
CA ASP A 119 -16.50 -1.67 -7.62
C ASP A 119 -16.13 -3.10 -7.21
N ILE A 120 -16.42 -3.52 -5.96
CA ILE A 120 -16.03 -4.82 -5.42
C ILE A 120 -16.54 -5.98 -6.28
N PRO A 121 -17.81 -6.04 -6.71
CA PRO A 121 -18.30 -7.16 -7.52
C PRO A 121 -17.59 -7.30 -8.87
N SER A 122 -17.30 -6.18 -9.54
CA SER A 122 -16.61 -6.20 -10.84
C SER A 122 -15.13 -6.57 -10.69
N LEU A 123 -14.45 -6.03 -9.68
CA LEU A 123 -13.08 -6.38 -9.34
C LEU A 123 -12.94 -7.85 -8.93
N ALA A 124 -13.82 -8.34 -8.09
CA ALA A 124 -13.82 -9.74 -7.66
C ALA A 124 -13.99 -10.69 -8.84
N ARG A 125 -14.92 -10.39 -9.76
CA ARG A 125 -15.12 -11.17 -10.99
C ARG A 125 -13.86 -11.17 -11.86
N HIS A 126 -13.21 -10.02 -11.99
CA HIS A 126 -11.94 -9.90 -12.72
C HIS A 126 -10.83 -10.76 -12.10
N PHE A 127 -10.65 -10.68 -10.78
CA PHE A 127 -9.61 -11.44 -10.08
C PHE A 127 -9.87 -12.95 -10.04
N LEU A 128 -11.13 -13.37 -9.89
CA LEU A 128 -11.49 -14.80 -9.97
C LEU A 128 -11.18 -15.36 -11.35
N ARG A 129 -11.51 -14.63 -12.42
CA ARG A 129 -11.17 -15.05 -13.79
C ARG A 129 -9.67 -15.11 -14.00
N ARG A 130 -8.93 -14.06 -13.63
CA ARG A 130 -7.47 -14.01 -13.75
C ARG A 130 -6.77 -15.12 -12.96
N SER A 131 -7.27 -15.43 -11.76
CA SER A 131 -6.75 -16.53 -10.95
C SER A 131 -7.04 -17.89 -11.59
N ALA A 132 -8.24 -18.08 -12.13
CA ALA A 132 -8.62 -19.30 -12.85
C ALA A 132 -7.76 -19.53 -14.09
N ASP A 133 -7.54 -18.48 -14.90
CA ASP A 133 -6.67 -18.53 -16.08
C ASP A 133 -5.23 -18.93 -15.71
N SER A 134 -4.69 -18.38 -14.60
CA SER A 134 -3.34 -18.69 -14.13
C SER A 134 -3.17 -20.13 -13.60
N LEU A 135 -4.25 -20.71 -13.10
CA LEU A 135 -4.28 -22.09 -12.55
C LEU A 135 -4.77 -23.13 -13.56
N GLY A 136 -5.26 -22.71 -14.73
CA GLY A 136 -5.84 -23.59 -15.75
C GLY A 136 -7.15 -24.27 -15.30
N VAL A 137 -7.94 -23.58 -14.46
CA VAL A 137 -9.23 -24.08 -13.96
C VAL A 137 -10.39 -23.19 -14.43
N GLU A 138 -11.61 -23.69 -14.31
CA GLU A 138 -12.79 -22.89 -14.65
C GLU A 138 -12.99 -21.74 -13.66
N PRO A 139 -13.36 -20.53 -14.13
CA PRO A 139 -13.57 -19.37 -13.28
C PRO A 139 -14.81 -19.56 -12.39
N LYS A 140 -14.63 -19.34 -11.08
CA LYS A 140 -15.72 -19.37 -10.10
C LYS A 140 -16.53 -18.09 -10.10
N HIS A 141 -17.76 -18.17 -9.61
CA HIS A 141 -18.69 -17.05 -9.53
C HIS A 141 -19.12 -16.81 -8.09
N LEU A 142 -19.25 -15.54 -7.70
CA LEU A 142 -19.79 -15.15 -6.40
C LEU A 142 -21.32 -15.09 -6.48
N SER A 143 -22.02 -15.71 -5.52
CA SER A 143 -23.45 -15.52 -5.33
C SER A 143 -23.77 -14.07 -4.94
N GLU A 144 -24.98 -13.61 -5.17
CA GLU A 144 -25.40 -12.25 -4.77
C GLU A 144 -25.24 -12.02 -3.26
N THR A 145 -25.54 -13.05 -2.47
CA THR A 145 -25.38 -13.02 -1.02
C THR A 145 -23.91 -12.90 -0.61
N ALA A 146 -22.99 -13.60 -1.27
CA ALA A 146 -21.54 -13.48 -1.03
C ALA A 146 -21.02 -12.09 -1.45
N GLN A 147 -21.49 -11.55 -2.58
CA GLN A 147 -21.14 -10.19 -3.00
C GLN A 147 -21.63 -9.14 -2.00
N ALA A 148 -22.83 -9.30 -1.43
CA ALA A 148 -23.36 -8.39 -0.40
C ALA A 148 -22.52 -8.42 0.88
N VAL A 149 -21.98 -9.59 1.29
CA VAL A 149 -21.06 -9.71 2.42
C VAL A 149 -19.75 -8.99 2.13
N LEU A 150 -19.15 -9.20 0.95
CA LEU A 150 -17.92 -8.54 0.54
C LEU A 150 -18.09 -7.02 0.46
N GLY A 151 -19.22 -6.52 -0.06
CA GLY A 151 -19.50 -5.08 -0.14
C GLY A 151 -19.57 -4.36 1.21
N ARG A 152 -19.84 -5.09 2.29
CA ARG A 152 -19.89 -4.54 3.66
C ARG A 152 -18.53 -4.58 4.37
N PHE A 153 -17.56 -5.31 3.86
CA PHE A 153 -16.24 -5.43 4.46
C PHE A 153 -15.37 -4.22 4.13
N ALA A 154 -14.59 -3.75 5.11
CA ALA A 154 -13.83 -2.51 4.98
C ALA A 154 -12.56 -2.62 4.14
N PHE A 155 -12.07 -3.83 3.86
CA PHE A 155 -10.83 -4.12 3.12
C PHE A 155 -9.65 -3.24 3.55
N PRO A 156 -9.08 -3.41 4.76
CA PRO A 156 -7.93 -2.61 5.18
C PRO A 156 -6.72 -2.73 4.24
N GLY A 157 -6.52 -3.90 3.60
CA GLY A 157 -5.52 -4.12 2.55
C GLY A 157 -5.99 -3.74 1.14
N ASN A 158 -7.14 -3.05 1.01
CA ASN A 158 -7.69 -2.54 -0.24
C ASN A 158 -7.79 -3.62 -1.34
N VAL A 159 -7.43 -3.25 -2.58
CA VAL A 159 -7.53 -4.11 -3.76
C VAL A 159 -6.63 -5.35 -3.65
N ARG A 160 -5.43 -5.21 -3.07
CA ARG A 160 -4.51 -6.35 -2.87
C ARG A 160 -5.12 -7.42 -1.95
N GLN A 161 -5.85 -7.02 -0.92
CA GLN A 161 -6.54 -7.98 -0.04
C GLN A 161 -7.69 -8.68 -0.78
N LEU A 162 -8.44 -7.95 -1.61
CA LEU A 162 -9.51 -8.54 -2.43
C LEU A 162 -8.91 -9.52 -3.47
N GLU A 163 -7.82 -9.17 -4.12
CA GLU A 163 -7.11 -10.05 -5.07
C GLU A 163 -6.65 -11.35 -4.39
N ASN A 164 -5.98 -11.24 -3.24
CA ASN A 164 -5.53 -12.41 -2.46
C ASN A 164 -6.71 -13.27 -2.02
N LEU A 165 -7.82 -12.67 -1.60
CA LEU A 165 -9.04 -13.38 -1.24
C LEU A 165 -9.61 -14.14 -2.44
N CYS A 166 -9.70 -13.52 -3.62
CA CYS A 166 -10.19 -14.16 -4.83
C CYS A 166 -9.28 -15.34 -5.25
N HIS A 167 -7.96 -15.16 -5.16
CA HIS A 167 -7.03 -16.23 -5.43
C HIS A 167 -7.22 -17.41 -4.46
N TRP A 168 -7.35 -17.14 -3.16
CA TRP A 168 -7.63 -18.15 -2.15
C TRP A 168 -8.97 -18.88 -2.42
N LEU A 169 -10.03 -18.14 -2.75
CA LEU A 169 -11.34 -18.72 -3.09
C LEU A 169 -11.29 -19.60 -4.33
N THR A 170 -10.49 -19.23 -5.33
CA THR A 170 -10.31 -20.07 -6.53
C THR A 170 -9.74 -21.43 -6.19
N VAL A 171 -8.82 -21.50 -5.22
CA VAL A 171 -8.19 -22.76 -4.79
C VAL A 171 -9.07 -23.53 -3.79
N MET A 172 -9.64 -22.86 -2.79
CA MET A 172 -10.24 -23.49 -1.62
C MET A 172 -11.74 -23.76 -1.72
N ALA A 173 -12.49 -22.97 -2.49
CA ALA A 173 -13.93 -23.19 -2.58
C ALA A 173 -14.24 -24.50 -3.33
N PRO A 174 -15.10 -25.37 -2.78
CA PRO A 174 -15.37 -26.69 -3.39
C PRO A 174 -16.27 -26.62 -4.64
N ALA A 175 -17.13 -25.59 -4.74
CA ALA A 175 -18.10 -25.42 -5.81
C ALA A 175 -17.73 -24.27 -6.76
N GLN A 176 -18.32 -24.26 -7.95
CA GLN A 176 -18.17 -23.17 -8.92
C GLN A 176 -18.89 -21.89 -8.44
N LEU A 177 -20.00 -22.04 -7.71
CA LEU A 177 -20.70 -20.92 -7.08
C LEU A 177 -20.24 -20.75 -5.64
N ILE A 178 -19.62 -19.62 -5.34
CA ILE A 178 -19.11 -19.26 -4.02
C ILE A 178 -20.26 -18.68 -3.20
N GLU A 179 -20.58 -19.31 -2.09
CA GLU A 179 -21.58 -18.88 -1.12
C GLU A 179 -20.95 -18.19 0.10
N PRO A 180 -21.72 -17.48 0.95
CA PRO A 180 -21.19 -16.86 2.16
C PRO A 180 -20.46 -17.83 3.12
N LYS A 181 -20.85 -19.10 3.13
CA LYS A 181 -20.21 -20.15 3.95
C LYS A 181 -18.76 -20.46 3.51
N ASP A 182 -18.44 -20.23 2.24
CA ASP A 182 -17.14 -20.47 1.65
C ASP A 182 -16.16 -19.30 1.91
N LEU A 183 -16.69 -18.17 2.40
CA LEU A 183 -15.89 -17.00 2.76
C LEU A 183 -15.18 -17.22 4.11
N PRO A 184 -13.96 -16.70 4.30
CA PRO A 184 -13.28 -16.72 5.59
C PRO A 184 -14.15 -16.14 6.72
N SER A 185 -14.15 -16.79 7.88
CA SER A 185 -14.97 -16.43 9.04
C SER A 185 -14.78 -14.97 9.50
N GLU A 186 -13.58 -14.41 9.29
CA GLU A 186 -13.25 -13.01 9.61
C GLU A 186 -14.09 -11.99 8.80
N LEU A 187 -14.44 -12.34 7.56
CA LEU A 187 -15.27 -11.50 6.71
C LEU A 187 -16.74 -11.54 7.14
N VAL A 188 -17.21 -12.72 7.53
CA VAL A 188 -18.60 -12.94 7.95
C VAL A 188 -18.86 -12.30 9.32
N SER A 189 -17.95 -12.48 10.29
CA SER A 189 -18.12 -11.96 11.66
C SER A 189 -18.08 -10.43 11.73
N ARG A 190 -17.17 -9.78 10.98
CA ARG A 190 -17.07 -8.31 10.95
C ARG A 190 -18.19 -7.64 10.15
N ALA A 191 -18.77 -8.31 9.16
CA ALA A 191 -19.96 -7.83 8.46
C ALA A 191 -21.19 -7.80 9.38
N SER A 192 -21.31 -8.78 10.27
CA SER A 192 -22.42 -8.87 11.25
C SER A 192 -22.35 -7.79 12.34
N CYS A 193 -21.15 -7.42 12.79
CA CYS A 193 -20.96 -6.41 13.83
C CYS A 193 -21.37 -4.98 13.37
N ARG A 194 -21.21 -4.67 12.08
CA ARG A 194 -21.68 -3.39 11.50
C ARG A 194 -23.22 -3.30 11.41
N LEU A 195 -23.90 -4.42 11.19
CA LEU A 195 -25.38 -4.43 11.16
C LEU A 195 -25.96 -4.08 12.53
N ALA A 196 -25.38 -4.62 13.61
CA ALA A 196 -25.82 -4.35 14.98
C ALA A 196 -25.68 -2.86 15.35
N LEU A 197 -24.65 -2.17 14.87
CA LEU A 197 -24.46 -0.73 15.11
C LEU A 197 -25.41 0.16 14.30
N ILE A 198 -25.80 -0.23 13.08
CA ILE A 198 -26.70 0.55 12.23
C ILE A 198 -28.18 0.38 12.68
N THR A 199 -28.54 -0.80 13.19
CA THR A 199 -29.87 -1.03 13.75
C THR A 199 -30.05 -0.36 15.11
N ALA A 200 -29.00 -0.27 15.94
CA ALA A 200 -29.04 0.44 17.20
C ALA A 200 -29.18 1.97 17.04
N SER A 201 -28.69 2.56 15.94
CA SER A 201 -28.80 4.00 15.68
C SER A 201 -30.14 4.43 15.07
N ARG A 202 -30.98 3.50 14.62
CA ARG A 202 -32.33 3.79 14.07
C ARG A 202 -33.48 3.61 15.07
N SER A 203 -33.19 3.12 16.27
CA SER A 203 -34.20 2.93 17.33
C SER A 203 -34.07 4.00 18.42
N THR A 204 -34.11 5.29 18.06
CA THR A 204 -34.37 6.37 19.01
C THR A 204 -35.83 6.77 18.95
N ALA A 205 -36.70 5.88 19.42
CA ALA A 205 -37.95 6.26 20.03
C ALA A 205 -37.68 6.53 21.52
N ALA A 206 -38.23 7.63 22.05
CA ALA A 206 -37.94 8.17 23.38
C ALA A 206 -38.06 7.14 24.50
N PRO A 207 -37.22 7.16 25.53
CA PRO A 207 -37.28 6.26 26.65
C PRO A 207 -38.38 6.72 27.62
N THR A 208 -39.41 5.91 27.78
CA THR A 208 -40.22 5.90 29.00
C THR A 208 -39.40 5.27 30.11
N SER A 209 -39.36 5.96 31.24
CA SER A 209 -38.64 5.64 32.48
C SER A 209 -38.93 4.23 33.02
N GLY A 210 -37.92 3.35 32.91
CA GLY A 210 -37.89 2.06 33.60
C GLY A 210 -36.45 1.79 34.09
N PRO A 211 -36.25 1.03 35.20
CA PRO A 211 -34.94 0.92 35.84
C PRO A 211 -33.93 0.14 35.04
N ILE A 212 -32.72 0.65 35.00
CA ILE A 212 -31.55 0.13 34.27
C ILE A 212 -31.15 -1.23 34.84
N PRO A 213 -31.08 -2.32 34.05
CA PRO A 213 -30.41 -3.53 34.47
C PRO A 213 -28.89 -3.33 34.48
N ARG A 214 -28.26 -3.60 35.61
CA ARG A 214 -26.79 -3.60 35.78
C ARG A 214 -26.18 -4.66 34.87
N CYS A 215 -25.47 -4.24 33.84
CA CYS A 215 -24.57 -5.11 33.08
C CYS A 215 -23.39 -5.53 33.94
N GLY A 216 -23.25 -6.85 34.12
CA GLY A 216 -22.11 -7.45 34.79
C GLY A 216 -20.79 -7.12 34.11
N ALA A 217 -19.81 -6.82 34.93
CA ALA A 217 -18.43 -6.55 34.51
C ALA A 217 -17.82 -7.75 33.78
N TRP A 218 -17.54 -7.58 32.48
CA TRP A 218 -16.62 -8.46 31.79
C TRP A 218 -15.21 -7.87 31.94
N SER A 219 -14.43 -8.49 32.84
CA SER A 219 -13.02 -8.21 33.04
C SER A 219 -12.23 -8.66 31.82
N CYS A 220 -11.59 -7.72 31.12
CA CYS A 220 -10.50 -8.01 30.21
C CYS A 220 -9.28 -8.45 31.05
N PRO A 221 -8.62 -9.56 30.71
CA PRO A 221 -7.34 -9.89 31.30
C PRO A 221 -6.25 -8.97 30.70
N SER A 222 -5.76 -8.04 31.51
CA SER A 222 -4.55 -7.28 31.27
C SER A 222 -3.34 -8.16 31.56
N THR A 223 -2.64 -8.57 30.51
CA THR A 223 -1.32 -9.19 30.63
C THR A 223 -0.27 -8.09 30.79
N PRO A 224 0.54 -8.08 31.85
CA PRO A 224 1.63 -7.12 31.99
C PRO A 224 2.84 -7.54 31.16
N LEU A 225 3.42 -6.58 30.45
CA LEU A 225 4.71 -6.69 29.77
C LEU A 225 5.84 -6.83 30.81
N PRO A 226 6.84 -7.68 30.58
CA PRO A 226 7.99 -7.78 31.47
C PRO A 226 8.93 -6.59 31.27
N THR A 227 9.09 -5.79 32.31
CA THR A 227 10.16 -4.81 32.47
C THR A 227 11.46 -5.53 32.84
N THR A 228 12.38 -5.65 31.88
CA THR A 228 13.78 -5.96 32.21
C THR A 228 14.57 -4.66 32.25
N GLY A 229 14.68 -4.10 33.44
CA GLY A 229 15.71 -3.12 33.77
C GLY A 229 17.05 -3.81 33.88
N ASN A 230 18.02 -3.41 33.09
CA ASN A 230 19.43 -3.71 33.35
C ASN A 230 20.18 -2.42 33.61
N CYS A 231 20.37 -2.20 34.92
CA CYS A 231 21.24 -1.19 35.48
C CYS A 231 22.69 -1.70 35.40
N ILE A 232 23.52 -1.17 34.51
CA ILE A 232 24.97 -1.41 34.56
C ILE A 232 25.64 -0.21 35.22
N ARG A 233 26.12 -0.46 36.45
CA ARG A 233 26.99 0.40 37.25
C ARG A 233 28.32 0.64 36.54
N ARG A 234 28.71 1.91 36.46
CA ARG A 234 30.10 2.33 36.26
C ARG A 234 30.97 1.87 37.42
N SER A 235 32.16 1.38 37.14
CA SER A 235 33.35 1.52 38.04
C SER A 235 34.63 1.46 37.21
N ARG A 236 35.39 2.55 37.39
CA ARG A 236 36.79 2.84 37.19
C ARG A 236 37.38 2.78 35.78
#